data_667b161d146275c5b29ee0f860017b7f
#
_entry.id   667b161d146275c5b29ee0f860017b7f
#
_cell.length_a   1.000
_cell.length_b   1.000
_cell.length_c   1.000
_cell.angle_alpha   90.00
_cell.angle_beta   90.00
_cell.angle_gamma   90.00
#
_symmetry.space_group_name_H-M   'P 1'
#
loop_
_entity.id
_entity.type
_entity.pdbx_description
1 polymer ?
#
loop_
_entity_poly.entity_id
_entity_poly.type
_entity_poly.pdbx_seq_one_letter_code
_entity_poly.pdbx_strand_id
1 'polypeptide(L)'
;MPIDAKLLALAQRAAEAEGLDAALVCAVVEQESGWNPWAMRYEPAFFAKYVAPLYTNNKVGATEAYARGISWGLMQVMGQTAREKGASSLYLSTLCDPAVGLAVGCRILRQKLEAAGGDPARALLAWNGGANADYADEVLARVGRYR
;
A
#
# COMPACT_ATOMS: atom_id res chain seq x y z
N MET A 1 9.28 -9.05 17.73
CA MET A 1 9.33 -10.33 16.99
C MET A 1 10.27 -10.22 15.81
N PRO A 2 11.09 -11.22 15.53
CA PRO A 2 11.92 -11.18 14.33
C PRO A 2 11.04 -11.22 13.08
N ILE A 3 11.49 -10.52 12.04
CA ILE A 3 10.80 -10.48 10.75
C ILE A 3 11.02 -11.82 10.04
N ASP A 4 9.98 -12.37 9.43
CA ASP A 4 10.11 -13.56 8.59
C ASP A 4 11.07 -13.28 7.44
N ALA A 5 12.12 -14.07 7.35
CA ALA A 5 13.16 -13.90 6.35
C ALA A 5 12.62 -14.02 4.91
N LYS A 6 11.57 -14.83 4.71
CA LYS A 6 10.94 -14.97 3.39
C LYS A 6 10.20 -13.69 3.00
N LEU A 7 9.49 -13.08 3.95
CA LEU A 7 8.79 -11.81 3.70
C LEU A 7 9.78 -10.68 3.42
N LEU A 8 10.87 -10.62 4.19
CA LEU A 8 11.92 -9.63 3.97
C LEU A 8 12.51 -9.76 2.57
N ALA A 9 12.85 -10.99 2.16
CA ALA A 9 13.41 -11.24 0.83
C ALA A 9 12.42 -10.87 -0.29
N LEU A 10 11.13 -11.17 -0.10
CA LEU A 10 10.08 -10.78 -1.07
C LEU A 10 9.99 -9.26 -1.20
N ALA A 11 10.03 -8.54 -0.08
CA ALA A 11 9.98 -7.08 -0.09
C ALA A 11 11.18 -6.47 -0.81
N GLN A 12 12.38 -7.00 -0.55
CA GLN A 12 13.60 -6.55 -1.21
C GLN A 12 13.53 -6.76 -2.72
N ARG A 13 13.09 -7.95 -3.17
CA ARG A 13 12.94 -8.24 -4.60
C ARG A 13 11.87 -7.38 -5.27
N ALA A 14 10.76 -7.16 -4.61
CA ALA A 14 9.68 -6.30 -5.15
C ALA A 14 10.16 -4.85 -5.31
N ALA A 15 10.93 -4.35 -4.34
CA ALA A 15 11.53 -3.03 -4.41
C ALA A 15 12.50 -2.92 -5.60
N GLU A 16 13.40 -3.88 -5.74
CA GLU A 16 14.36 -3.92 -6.84
C GLU A 16 13.68 -3.96 -8.21
N ALA A 17 12.61 -4.73 -8.35
CA ALA A 17 11.85 -4.84 -9.59
C ALA A 17 11.27 -3.50 -10.06
N GLU A 18 10.97 -2.60 -9.12
CA GLU A 18 10.45 -1.26 -9.42
C GLU A 18 11.50 -0.16 -9.29
N GLY A 19 12.77 -0.52 -9.08
CA GLY A 19 13.84 0.46 -8.93
C GLY A 19 13.73 1.28 -7.64
N LEU A 20 13.10 0.73 -6.60
CA LEU A 20 12.93 1.41 -5.32
C LEU A 20 14.04 1.03 -4.33
N ASP A 21 14.30 1.93 -3.40
CA ASP A 21 15.14 1.64 -2.24
C ASP A 21 14.46 0.57 -1.38
N ALA A 22 15.07 -0.60 -1.28
CA ALA A 22 14.52 -1.71 -0.50
C ALA A 22 14.30 -1.35 0.97
N ALA A 23 15.20 -0.56 1.56
CA ALA A 23 15.05 -0.12 2.93
C ALA A 23 13.82 0.78 3.13
N LEU A 24 13.50 1.62 2.15
CA LEU A 24 12.29 2.43 2.16
C LEU A 24 11.04 1.56 2.10
N VAL A 25 11.00 0.58 1.20
CA VAL A 25 9.84 -0.35 1.09
C VAL A 25 9.65 -1.11 2.40
N CYS A 26 10.72 -1.65 2.98
CA CYS A 26 10.65 -2.36 4.27
C CYS A 26 10.13 -1.45 5.39
N ALA A 27 10.55 -0.19 5.43
CA ALA A 27 10.05 0.78 6.40
C ALA A 27 8.56 1.05 6.24
N VAL A 28 8.06 1.13 5.00
CA VAL A 28 6.62 1.26 4.72
C VAL A 28 5.87 0.02 5.20
N VAL A 29 6.36 -1.17 4.91
CA VAL A 29 5.73 -2.42 5.35
C VAL A 29 5.64 -2.47 6.89
N GLU A 30 6.71 -2.11 7.58
CA GLU A 30 6.70 -2.07 9.04
C GLU A 30 5.66 -1.06 9.57
N GLN A 31 5.62 0.13 9.00
CA GLN A 31 4.67 1.18 9.40
C GLN A 31 3.22 0.76 9.15
N GLU A 32 2.95 0.16 8.00
CA GLU A 32 1.58 -0.13 7.56
C GLU A 32 0.99 -1.37 8.24
N SER A 33 1.74 -2.45 8.34
CA SER A 33 1.21 -3.75 8.77
C SER A 33 2.01 -4.42 9.88
N GLY A 34 3.19 -3.89 10.24
CA GLY A 34 4.10 -4.60 11.14
C GLY A 34 4.49 -5.98 10.58
N TRP A 35 4.62 -6.10 9.26
CA TRP A 35 4.95 -7.33 8.56
C TRP A 35 3.85 -8.40 8.61
N ASN A 36 2.60 -8.02 8.85
CA ASN A 36 1.46 -8.94 8.83
C ASN A 36 0.82 -8.95 7.43
N PRO A 37 0.99 -10.02 6.63
CA PRO A 37 0.42 -10.07 5.28
C PRO A 37 -1.10 -10.16 5.25
N TRP A 38 -1.71 -10.59 6.37
CA TRP A 38 -3.16 -10.74 6.49
C TRP A 38 -3.86 -9.48 6.97
N ALA A 39 -3.11 -8.41 7.22
CA ALA A 39 -3.69 -7.16 7.70
C ALA A 39 -4.71 -6.62 6.70
N MET A 40 -5.89 -6.29 7.20
CA MET A 40 -6.93 -5.62 6.43
C MET A 40 -7.66 -4.63 7.32
N ARG A 41 -8.02 -3.48 6.76
CA ARG A 41 -8.70 -2.44 7.54
C ARG A 41 -9.70 -1.70 6.66
N TYR A 42 -10.96 -1.68 7.10
CA TYR A 42 -11.98 -0.86 6.45
C TYR A 42 -11.79 0.61 6.83
N GLU A 43 -11.79 1.47 5.82
CA GLU A 43 -11.59 2.92 5.96
C GLU A 43 -12.89 3.66 5.64
N PRO A 44 -13.73 4.00 6.64
CA PRO A 44 -15.07 4.56 6.38
C PRO A 44 -15.04 5.90 5.64
N ALA A 45 -14.12 6.79 5.98
CA ALA A 45 -14.01 8.11 5.34
C ALA A 45 -13.60 7.98 3.87
N PHE A 46 -12.65 7.09 3.58
CA PHE A 46 -12.22 6.79 2.22
C PHE A 46 -13.39 6.19 1.41
N PHE A 47 -14.08 5.22 1.98
CA PHE A 47 -15.24 4.61 1.35
C PHE A 47 -16.30 5.67 1.00
N ALA A 48 -16.66 6.50 1.96
CA ALA A 48 -17.68 7.52 1.75
C ALA A 48 -17.33 8.49 0.62
N LYS A 49 -16.05 8.87 0.51
CA LYS A 49 -15.60 9.86 -0.48
C LYS A 49 -15.40 9.26 -1.87
N TYR A 50 -14.77 8.08 -1.96
CA TYR A 50 -14.28 7.56 -3.24
C TYR A 50 -15.04 6.34 -3.76
N VAL A 51 -15.71 5.59 -2.91
CA VAL A 51 -16.35 4.33 -3.29
C VAL A 51 -17.87 4.41 -3.27
N ALA A 52 -18.45 5.03 -2.25
CA ALA A 52 -19.91 5.12 -2.09
C ALA A 52 -20.62 5.66 -3.35
N PRO A 53 -20.11 6.68 -4.05
CA PRO A 53 -20.75 7.15 -5.29
C PRO A 53 -20.85 6.07 -6.37
N LEU A 54 -19.84 5.20 -6.48
CA LEU A 54 -19.86 4.08 -7.45
C LEU A 54 -20.90 3.03 -7.06
N TYR A 55 -21.03 2.76 -5.78
CA TYR A 55 -22.01 1.81 -5.26
C TYR A 55 -23.44 2.32 -5.43
N THR A 56 -23.70 3.55 -5.04
CA THR A 56 -25.04 4.14 -5.17
C THR A 56 -25.49 4.30 -6.62
N ASN A 57 -24.54 4.44 -7.54
CA ASN A 57 -24.81 4.52 -8.98
C ASN A 57 -24.81 3.14 -9.66
N ASN A 58 -24.82 2.05 -8.90
CA ASN A 58 -24.82 0.67 -9.40
C ASN A 58 -23.63 0.33 -10.33
N LYS A 59 -22.50 1.02 -10.18
CA LYS A 59 -21.28 0.75 -10.96
C LYS A 59 -20.55 -0.48 -10.44
N VAL A 60 -20.70 -0.80 -9.17
CA VAL A 60 -20.08 -1.95 -8.49
C VAL A 60 -21.08 -2.58 -7.54
N GLY A 61 -20.97 -3.91 -7.33
CA GLY A 61 -21.77 -4.62 -6.32
C GLY A 61 -21.23 -4.36 -4.90
N ALA A 62 -21.99 -4.82 -3.88
CA ALA A 62 -21.66 -4.57 -2.49
C ALA A 62 -20.30 -5.13 -2.07
N THR A 63 -20.00 -6.38 -2.42
CA THR A 63 -18.71 -7.01 -2.06
C THR A 63 -17.54 -6.23 -2.63
N GLU A 64 -17.61 -5.88 -3.92
CA GLU A 64 -16.56 -5.10 -4.57
C GLU A 64 -16.45 -3.70 -3.96
N ALA A 65 -17.58 -3.05 -3.65
CA ALA A 65 -17.55 -1.73 -3.05
C ALA A 65 -16.84 -1.73 -1.69
N TYR A 66 -17.21 -2.63 -0.79
CA TYR A 66 -16.56 -2.69 0.52
C TYR A 66 -15.09 -3.10 0.41
N ALA A 67 -14.76 -4.04 -0.48
CA ALA A 67 -13.39 -4.43 -0.72
C ALA A 67 -12.53 -3.25 -1.23
N ARG A 68 -13.08 -2.36 -2.05
CA ARG A 68 -12.41 -1.15 -2.51
C ARG A 68 -12.15 -0.15 -1.39
N GLY A 69 -12.99 -0.16 -0.34
CA GLY A 69 -12.83 0.67 0.85
C GLY A 69 -11.92 0.08 1.93
N ILE A 70 -11.32 -1.07 1.67
CA ILE A 70 -10.41 -1.75 2.60
C ILE A 70 -8.97 -1.55 2.15
N SER A 71 -8.07 -1.33 3.11
CA SER A 71 -6.62 -1.42 2.89
C SER A 71 -6.15 -2.84 3.17
N TRP A 72 -5.28 -3.39 2.29
CA TRP A 72 -4.95 -4.81 2.24
C TRP A 72 -3.47 -5.08 2.35
N GLY A 73 -3.11 -6.07 3.16
CA GLY A 73 -1.83 -6.74 3.12
C GLY A 73 -0.66 -5.96 3.69
N LEU A 74 0.53 -6.38 3.33
CA LEU A 74 1.79 -5.86 3.89
C LEU A 74 1.95 -4.35 3.74
N MET A 75 1.58 -3.79 2.59
CA MET A 75 1.70 -2.36 2.31
C MET A 75 0.39 -1.59 2.50
N GLN A 76 -0.67 -2.24 2.95
CA GLN A 76 -1.98 -1.62 3.18
C GLN A 76 -2.46 -0.82 1.97
N VAL A 77 -2.47 -1.47 0.82
CA VAL A 77 -2.96 -0.87 -0.42
C VAL A 77 -4.49 -0.80 -0.38
N MET A 78 -5.03 0.39 -0.61
CA MET A 78 -6.49 0.56 -0.74
C MET A 78 -6.98 -0.17 -1.97
N GLY A 79 -8.09 -0.93 -1.82
CA GLY A 79 -8.66 -1.68 -2.94
C GLY A 79 -9.00 -0.81 -4.13
N GLN A 80 -9.57 0.38 -3.90
CA GLN A 80 -9.88 1.34 -4.97
C GLN A 80 -8.63 1.76 -5.73
N THR A 81 -7.55 2.07 -5.00
CA THR A 81 -6.28 2.46 -5.61
C THR A 81 -5.68 1.31 -6.44
N ALA A 82 -5.77 0.08 -5.93
CA ALA A 82 -5.32 -1.09 -6.68
C ALA A 82 -6.07 -1.24 -8.01
N ARG A 83 -7.40 -1.04 -8.01
CA ARG A 83 -8.21 -1.06 -9.23
C ARG A 83 -7.77 -0.02 -10.24
N GLU A 84 -7.49 1.19 -9.78
CA GLU A 84 -7.13 2.31 -10.65
C GLU A 84 -5.71 2.19 -11.22
N LYS A 85 -4.78 1.62 -10.45
CA LYS A 85 -3.35 1.79 -10.74
C LYS A 85 -2.56 0.51 -10.99
N GLY A 86 -3.11 -0.67 -10.76
CA GLY A 86 -2.26 -1.81 -10.96
C GLY A 86 -2.89 -3.19 -10.95
N ALA A 87 -4.12 -3.32 -10.51
CA ALA A 87 -4.72 -4.63 -10.27
C ALA A 87 -6.19 -4.68 -10.67
N SER A 88 -6.51 -4.25 -11.89
CA SER A 88 -7.89 -4.16 -12.35
C SER A 88 -8.60 -5.51 -12.46
N SER A 89 -7.86 -6.61 -12.66
CA SER A 89 -8.42 -7.95 -12.90
C SER A 89 -8.28 -8.91 -11.71
N LEU A 90 -7.63 -8.51 -10.60
CA LEU A 90 -7.43 -9.37 -9.45
C LEU A 90 -8.64 -9.37 -8.52
N TYR A 91 -8.83 -10.48 -7.78
CA TYR A 91 -9.60 -10.41 -6.55
C TYR A 91 -8.83 -9.57 -5.54
N LEU A 92 -9.49 -8.58 -4.92
CA LEU A 92 -8.79 -7.66 -4.02
C LEU A 92 -8.18 -8.36 -2.80
N SER A 93 -8.80 -9.45 -2.33
CA SER A 93 -8.23 -10.26 -1.24
C SER A 93 -6.86 -10.87 -1.58
N THR A 94 -6.50 -11.01 -2.86
CA THR A 94 -5.17 -11.48 -3.25
C THR A 94 -4.05 -10.49 -2.89
N LEU A 95 -4.37 -9.26 -2.55
CA LEU A 95 -3.41 -8.30 -2.01
C LEU A 95 -2.83 -8.75 -0.66
N CYS A 96 -3.47 -9.72 0.02
CA CYS A 96 -2.91 -10.38 1.20
C CYS A 96 -1.84 -11.43 0.85
N ASP A 97 -1.78 -11.91 -0.40
CA ASP A 97 -0.63 -12.69 -0.85
C ASP A 97 0.60 -11.78 -0.85
N PRO A 98 1.67 -12.13 -0.12
CA PRO A 98 2.82 -11.24 0.01
C PRO A 98 3.43 -10.80 -1.32
N ALA A 99 3.57 -11.73 -2.28
CA ALA A 99 4.16 -11.40 -3.58
C ALA A 99 3.28 -10.43 -4.35
N VAL A 100 1.97 -10.65 -4.35
CA VAL A 100 1.00 -9.79 -5.06
C VAL A 100 0.91 -8.41 -4.39
N GLY A 101 0.71 -8.38 -3.08
CA GLY A 101 0.58 -7.12 -2.33
C GLY A 101 1.82 -6.23 -2.44
N LEU A 102 3.01 -6.84 -2.37
CA LEU A 102 4.26 -6.12 -2.53
C LEU A 102 4.45 -5.60 -3.95
N ALA A 103 4.14 -6.42 -4.97
CA ALA A 103 4.28 -5.98 -6.37
C ALA A 103 3.37 -4.79 -6.68
N VAL A 104 2.12 -4.85 -6.29
CA VAL A 104 1.16 -3.76 -6.50
C VAL A 104 1.56 -2.53 -5.68
N GLY A 105 1.86 -2.72 -4.40
CA GLY A 105 2.27 -1.62 -3.51
C GLY A 105 3.53 -0.91 -3.99
N CYS A 106 4.54 -1.64 -4.40
CA CYS A 106 5.78 -1.05 -4.93
C CYS A 106 5.53 -0.27 -6.23
N ARG A 107 4.69 -0.77 -7.11
CA ARG A 107 4.33 -0.04 -8.34
C ARG A 107 3.68 1.29 -8.01
N ILE A 108 2.73 1.29 -7.08
CA ILE A 108 2.04 2.52 -6.66
C ILE A 108 3.03 3.49 -5.99
N LEU A 109 3.88 2.99 -5.11
CA LEU A 109 4.89 3.82 -4.44
C LEU A 109 5.87 4.45 -5.45
N ARG A 110 6.31 3.68 -6.47
CA ARG A 110 7.12 4.22 -7.55
C ARG A 110 6.43 5.37 -8.27
N GLN A 111 5.14 5.21 -8.58
CA GLN A 111 4.36 6.27 -9.22
C GLN A 111 4.30 7.53 -8.33
N LYS A 112 4.13 7.35 -7.02
CA LYS A 112 4.13 8.47 -6.07
C LYS A 112 5.49 9.17 -6.02
N LEU A 113 6.58 8.41 -6.05
CA LEU A 113 7.94 8.96 -6.09
C LEU A 113 8.18 9.76 -7.37
N GLU A 114 7.78 9.23 -8.51
CA GLU A 114 7.91 9.95 -9.80
C GLU A 114 7.13 11.27 -9.77
N ALA A 115 5.89 11.23 -9.29
CA ALA A 115 5.06 12.43 -9.18
C ALA A 115 5.62 13.45 -8.18
N ALA A 116 6.39 12.99 -7.19
CA ALA A 116 7.04 13.84 -6.20
C ALA A 116 8.45 14.30 -6.62
N GLY A 117 8.84 14.05 -7.86
CA GLY A 117 10.17 14.41 -8.34
C GLY A 117 11.32 13.63 -7.66
N GLY A 118 11.03 12.44 -7.15
CA GLY A 118 12.01 11.60 -6.45
C GLY A 118 12.17 11.93 -4.96
N ASP A 119 11.39 12.86 -4.42
CA ASP A 119 11.44 13.22 -3.00
C ASP A 119 10.67 12.20 -2.15
N PRO A 120 11.36 11.38 -1.32
CA PRO A 120 10.70 10.35 -0.52
C PRO A 120 9.68 10.91 0.47
N ALA A 121 9.99 12.02 1.13
CA ALA A 121 9.07 12.61 2.12
C ALA A 121 7.77 13.05 1.48
N ARG A 122 7.82 13.70 0.32
CA ARG A 122 6.62 14.10 -0.43
C ARG A 122 5.84 12.90 -0.95
N ALA A 123 6.54 11.89 -1.45
CA ALA A 123 5.92 10.65 -1.92
C ALA A 123 5.18 9.92 -0.79
N LEU A 124 5.78 9.85 0.39
CA LEU A 124 5.17 9.20 1.56
C LEU A 124 3.94 9.95 2.07
N LEU A 125 3.96 11.28 2.04
CA LEU A 125 2.77 12.05 2.38
C LEU A 125 1.64 11.79 1.38
N ALA A 126 1.95 11.73 0.09
CA ALA A 126 0.99 11.39 -0.95
C ALA A 126 0.48 9.95 -0.81
N TRP A 127 1.35 9.02 -0.44
CA TRP A 127 1.00 7.62 -0.17
C TRP A 127 -0.04 7.52 0.96
N ASN A 128 0.18 8.25 2.04
CA ASN A 128 -0.72 8.27 3.20
C ASN A 128 -2.04 9.02 2.93
N GLY A 129 -2.12 9.82 1.88
CA GLY A 129 -3.31 10.63 1.56
C GLY A 129 -3.51 11.82 2.49
N GLY A 130 -2.50 12.20 3.27
CA GLY A 130 -2.54 13.35 4.16
C GLY A 130 -3.26 13.13 5.49
N ALA A 131 -3.64 11.89 5.81
CA ALA A 131 -4.35 11.58 7.06
C ALA A 131 -3.46 11.75 8.31
N ASN A 132 -2.16 11.56 8.17
CA ASN A 132 -1.18 11.71 9.24
C ASN A 132 -0.03 12.58 8.75
N ALA A 133 0.07 13.81 9.29
CA ALA A 133 1.10 14.76 8.90
C ALA A 133 2.52 14.29 9.26
N ASP A 134 2.65 13.39 10.24
CA ASP A 134 3.94 12.86 10.70
C ASP A 134 4.33 11.55 9.99
N TYR A 135 3.53 11.07 9.06
CA TYR A 135 3.73 9.77 8.41
C TYR A 135 5.10 9.64 7.76
N ALA A 136 5.51 10.64 6.99
CA ALA A 136 6.80 10.61 6.31
C ALA A 136 7.95 10.49 7.31
N ASP A 137 7.94 11.27 8.38
CA ASP A 137 8.97 11.23 9.42
C ASP A 137 9.00 9.89 10.14
N GLU A 138 7.83 9.33 10.44
CA GLU A 138 7.70 8.02 11.08
C GLU A 138 8.30 6.90 10.22
N VAL A 139 8.00 6.89 8.92
CA VAL A 139 8.55 5.89 7.99
C VAL A 139 10.06 6.08 7.83
N LEU A 140 10.51 7.30 7.59
CA LEU A 140 11.92 7.58 7.36
C LEU A 140 12.79 7.25 8.60
N ALA A 141 12.24 7.40 9.80
CA ALA A 141 12.90 6.98 11.03
C ALA A 141 13.16 5.46 11.11
N ARG A 142 12.40 4.67 10.37
CA ARG A 142 12.54 3.20 10.33
C ARG A 142 13.55 2.71 9.31
N VAL A 143 13.87 3.53 8.30
CA VAL A 143 14.71 3.13 7.16
C VAL A 143 16.08 2.59 7.62
N GLY A 144 16.69 3.20 8.63
CA GLY A 144 17.99 2.78 9.14
C GLY A 144 18.06 1.34 9.64
N ARG A 145 16.94 0.76 10.04
CA ARG A 145 16.85 -0.64 10.49
C ARG A 145 17.07 -1.64 9.36
N TYR A 146 16.93 -1.20 8.12
CA TYR A 146 16.96 -2.05 6.92
C TYR A 146 18.17 -1.79 6.03
N ARG A 147 19.08 -0.96 6.47
CA ARG A 147 20.35 -0.64 5.77
C ARG A 147 21.43 -1.70 6.02
#